data_3303f3f949aa90ae27fd6b38be394976
#
_entry.id   3303f3f949aa90ae27fd6b38be394976
#
_cell.length_a   1.000
_cell.length_b   1.000
_cell.length_c   1.000
_cell.angle_alpha   90.00
_cell.angle_beta   90.00
_cell.angle_gamma   90.00
#
_symmetry.space_group_name_H-M   'P 1'
#
loop_
_entity.id
_entity.type
_entity.pdbx_description
1 polymer ?
#
loop_
_entity_poly.entity_id
_entity_poly.type
_entity_poly.pdbx_seq_one_letter_code
_entity_poly.pdbx_strand_id
1 'polypeptide(L)'
;MDPEATGLENIFLRGHLLGMTKGEIEASIDDIAEFTDLGDFLELPMKTYSAGMAARLAFGISTAMQNDILLIDEGIGAGDAAFQEKAHKRIEDLFTRTRIVLIASHSTNLIETFCNRRVELGHGRVERDERI
;
A
#
# COMPACT_ATOMS: atom_id res chain seq x y z
N MET A 1 -0.42 9.41 -9.88
CA MET A 1 -0.62 10.64 -9.08
C MET A 1 -0.33 11.84 -9.95
N ASP A 2 -1.14 12.89 -9.82
CA ASP A 2 -0.97 14.12 -10.58
C ASP A 2 0.06 15.03 -9.86
N PRO A 3 1.18 15.38 -10.50
CA PRO A 3 2.21 16.22 -9.88
C PRO A 3 1.78 17.67 -9.66
N GLU A 4 0.83 18.18 -10.44
CA GLU A 4 0.32 19.55 -10.31
C GLU A 4 -0.75 19.68 -9.22
N ALA A 5 -1.42 18.59 -8.86
CA ALA A 5 -2.39 18.53 -7.78
C ALA A 5 -1.70 18.44 -6.42
N THR A 6 -2.36 18.94 -5.39
CA THR A 6 -1.90 18.79 -3.99
C THR A 6 -1.97 17.34 -3.53
N GLY A 7 -1.30 17.03 -2.40
CA GLY A 7 -1.43 15.71 -1.77
C GLY A 7 -2.89 15.37 -1.45
N LEU A 8 -3.64 16.33 -0.93
CA LEU A 8 -5.06 16.17 -0.61
C LEU A 8 -5.91 15.89 -1.85
N GLU A 9 -5.71 16.65 -2.93
CA GLU A 9 -6.38 16.43 -4.20
C GLU A 9 -6.04 15.05 -4.79
N ASN A 10 -4.80 14.62 -4.65
CA ASN A 10 -4.38 13.27 -5.06
C ASN A 10 -5.02 12.16 -4.23
N ILE A 11 -5.32 12.38 -2.94
CA ILE A 11 -6.10 11.45 -2.12
C ILE A 11 -7.48 11.24 -2.77
N PHE A 12 -8.17 12.31 -3.15
CA PHE A 12 -9.46 12.21 -3.82
C PHE A 12 -9.35 11.55 -5.20
N LEU A 13 -8.42 12.01 -6.04
CA LEU A 13 -8.24 11.47 -7.40
C LEU A 13 -7.97 9.96 -7.36
N ARG A 14 -7.03 9.54 -6.53
CA ARG A 14 -6.66 8.12 -6.43
C ARG A 14 -7.73 7.30 -5.71
N GLY A 15 -8.36 7.83 -4.69
CA GLY A 15 -9.47 7.18 -4.00
C GLY A 15 -10.62 6.86 -4.96
N HIS A 16 -11.02 7.81 -5.80
CA HIS A 16 -12.03 7.58 -6.83
C HIS A 16 -11.60 6.56 -7.88
N LEU A 17 -10.33 6.60 -8.33
CA LEU A 17 -9.79 5.61 -9.26
C LEU A 17 -9.80 4.19 -8.68
N LEU A 18 -9.65 4.07 -7.37
CA LEU A 18 -9.72 2.80 -6.64
C LEU A 18 -11.16 2.38 -6.30
N GLY A 19 -12.16 3.17 -6.68
CA GLY A 19 -13.58 2.87 -6.50
C GLY A 19 -14.19 3.35 -5.19
N MET A 20 -13.50 4.18 -4.41
CA MET A 20 -14.04 4.78 -3.19
C MET A 20 -15.09 5.85 -3.52
N THR A 21 -16.14 5.90 -2.73
CA THR A 21 -17.08 7.02 -2.73
C THR A 21 -16.44 8.25 -2.07
N LYS A 22 -16.99 9.43 -2.35
CA LYS A 22 -16.53 10.67 -1.73
C LYS A 22 -16.53 10.59 -0.20
N GLY A 23 -17.60 10.03 0.39
CA GLY A 23 -17.71 9.88 1.84
C GLY A 23 -16.66 8.95 2.44
N GLU A 24 -16.32 7.85 1.76
CA GLU A 24 -15.26 6.94 2.18
C GLU A 24 -13.88 7.60 2.11
N ILE A 25 -13.63 8.41 1.07
CA ILE A 25 -12.39 9.17 0.95
C ILE A 25 -12.27 10.19 2.09
N GLU A 26 -13.32 10.99 2.32
CA GLU A 26 -13.35 11.98 3.40
C GLU A 26 -13.11 11.33 4.76
N ALA A 27 -13.73 10.18 5.04
CA ALA A 27 -13.51 9.43 6.27
C ALA A 27 -12.08 8.86 6.43
N SER A 28 -11.34 8.71 5.34
CA SER A 28 -9.98 8.16 5.32
C SER A 28 -8.88 9.23 5.43
N ILE A 29 -9.20 10.51 5.26
CA ILE A 29 -8.21 11.59 5.18
C ILE A 29 -7.36 11.66 6.45
N ASP A 30 -7.99 11.62 7.63
CA ASP A 30 -7.27 11.73 8.91
C ASP A 30 -6.33 10.55 9.12
N ASP A 31 -6.76 9.33 8.79
CA ASP A 31 -5.92 8.13 8.85
C ASP A 31 -4.72 8.23 7.89
N ILE A 32 -4.95 8.68 6.66
CA ILE A 32 -3.89 8.86 5.67
C ILE A 32 -2.90 9.94 6.13
N ALA A 33 -3.39 11.05 6.66
CA ALA A 33 -2.56 12.14 7.14
C ALA A 33 -1.67 11.70 8.31
N GLU A 34 -2.23 11.00 9.29
CA GLU A 34 -1.50 10.46 10.44
C GLU A 34 -0.48 9.41 10.02
N PHE A 35 -0.88 8.49 9.14
CA PHE A 35 -0.01 7.42 8.68
C PHE A 35 1.19 7.93 7.90
N THR A 36 0.98 8.88 6.98
CA THR A 36 2.03 9.41 6.09
C THR A 36 2.94 10.40 6.77
N ASP A 37 2.48 11.04 7.86
CA ASP A 37 3.20 12.09 8.60
C ASP A 37 3.69 13.24 7.68
N LEU A 38 2.86 13.59 6.67
CA LEU A 38 3.19 14.64 5.72
C LEU A 38 2.75 16.03 6.19
N GLY A 39 1.82 16.12 7.15
CA GLY A 39 1.37 17.37 7.73
C GLY A 39 0.91 18.39 6.66
N ASP A 40 1.44 19.59 6.75
CA ASP A 40 1.09 20.71 5.85
C ASP A 40 1.51 20.45 4.39
N PHE A 41 2.40 19.50 4.12
CA PHE A 41 2.75 19.11 2.75
C PHE A 41 1.56 18.58 1.96
N LEU A 42 0.52 18.05 2.64
CA LEU A 42 -0.69 17.61 1.96
C LEU A 42 -1.43 18.75 1.21
N GLU A 43 -1.20 20.00 1.60
CA GLU A 43 -1.76 21.18 0.93
C GLU A 43 -0.88 21.69 -0.22
N LEU A 44 0.31 21.12 -0.41
CA LEU A 44 1.26 21.52 -1.45
C LEU A 44 1.19 20.59 -2.67
N PRO A 45 1.49 21.10 -3.88
CA PRO A 45 1.56 20.29 -5.09
C PRO A 45 2.57 19.16 -4.96
N MET A 46 2.21 17.96 -5.45
CA MET A 46 3.07 16.78 -5.35
C MET A 46 4.40 16.89 -6.07
N LYS A 47 4.52 17.78 -7.05
CA LYS A 47 5.82 18.09 -7.69
C LYS A 47 6.88 18.60 -6.70
N THR A 48 6.46 19.09 -5.53
CA THR A 48 7.37 19.54 -4.46
C THR A 48 7.82 18.42 -3.54
N TYR A 49 7.25 17.22 -3.69
CA TYR A 49 7.54 16.07 -2.82
C TYR A 49 8.85 15.39 -3.20
N SER A 50 9.55 14.88 -2.19
CA SER A 50 10.58 13.87 -2.42
C SER A 50 9.96 12.56 -2.91
N ALA A 51 10.77 11.69 -3.52
CA ALA A 51 10.32 10.34 -3.91
C ALA A 51 9.76 9.55 -2.71
N GLY A 52 10.38 9.67 -1.54
CA GLY A 52 9.90 9.04 -0.30
C GLY A 52 8.55 9.59 0.16
N MET A 53 8.33 10.90 0.11
CA MET A 53 7.05 11.52 0.45
C MET A 53 5.93 11.05 -0.50
N ALA A 54 6.20 11.03 -1.80
CA ALA A 54 5.25 10.55 -2.80
C ALA A 54 4.90 9.06 -2.59
N ALA A 55 5.89 8.22 -2.29
CA ALA A 55 5.69 6.82 -1.99
C ALA A 55 4.86 6.60 -0.70
N ARG A 56 5.12 7.36 0.36
CA ARG A 56 4.34 7.34 1.60
C ARG A 56 2.88 7.66 1.35
N LEU A 57 2.60 8.71 0.56
CA LEU A 57 1.24 9.10 0.23
C LEU A 57 0.53 8.03 -0.60
N ALA A 58 1.19 7.51 -1.63
CA ALA A 58 0.65 6.45 -2.47
C ALA A 58 0.29 5.20 -1.67
N PHE A 59 1.18 4.79 -0.77
CA PHE A 59 0.98 3.65 0.11
C PHE A 59 -0.16 3.90 1.11
N GLY A 60 -0.21 5.08 1.74
CA GLY A 60 -1.26 5.48 2.67
C GLY A 60 -2.65 5.41 2.03
N ILE A 61 -2.80 5.95 0.82
CA ILE A 61 -4.06 5.91 0.08
C ILE A 61 -4.44 4.46 -0.27
N SER A 62 -3.51 3.68 -0.82
CA SER A 62 -3.78 2.31 -1.27
C SER A 62 -4.17 1.38 -0.12
N THR A 63 -3.67 1.63 1.09
CA THR A 63 -3.92 0.83 2.29
C THR A 63 -5.06 1.35 3.17
N ALA A 64 -5.63 2.51 2.85
CA ALA A 64 -6.80 3.04 3.53
C ALA A 64 -8.10 2.32 3.15
N MET A 65 -8.10 1.62 2.02
CA MET A 65 -9.27 0.86 1.55
C MET A 65 -9.37 -0.51 2.21
N GLN A 66 -10.63 -0.92 2.48
CA GLN A 66 -10.93 -2.34 2.71
C GLN A 66 -11.18 -3.01 1.35
N ASN A 67 -10.34 -4.00 1.04
CA ASN A 67 -10.47 -4.79 -0.18
C ASN A 67 -10.68 -6.26 0.19
N ASP A 68 -11.52 -6.96 -0.60
CA ASP A 68 -11.67 -8.41 -0.48
C ASP A 68 -10.41 -9.16 -0.96
N ILE A 69 -9.70 -8.59 -1.92
CA ILE A 69 -8.49 -9.15 -2.52
C ILE A 69 -7.38 -8.12 -2.45
N LEU A 70 -6.25 -8.48 -1.88
CA LEU A 70 -5.04 -7.68 -1.78
C LEU A 70 -3.92 -8.30 -2.61
N LEU A 71 -3.37 -7.52 -3.54
CA LEU A 71 -2.22 -7.90 -4.33
C LEU A 71 -1.01 -7.09 -3.87
N ILE A 72 0.05 -7.77 -3.46
CA ILE A 72 1.31 -7.14 -3.03
C ILE A 72 2.41 -7.62 -3.97
N ASP A 73 3.02 -6.69 -4.67
CA ASP A 73 4.25 -6.91 -5.42
C ASP A 73 5.44 -6.34 -4.63
N GLU A 74 6.58 -6.97 -4.75
CA GLU A 74 7.79 -6.59 -4.04
C GLU A 74 8.12 -5.11 -4.22
N GLY A 75 8.25 -4.36 -3.13
CA GLY A 75 8.53 -2.92 -3.18
C GLY A 75 8.04 -2.08 -2.01
N ILE A 76 7.67 -2.71 -0.89
CA ILE A 76 7.29 -1.97 0.34
C ILE A 76 8.54 -1.32 1.01
N GLY A 77 9.60 -1.14 0.27
CA GLY A 77 10.88 -0.63 0.76
C GLY A 77 11.08 0.89 0.65
N ALA A 78 10.07 1.66 0.27
CA ALA A 78 10.21 3.11 0.17
C ALA A 78 10.01 3.80 1.52
N GLY A 79 10.98 4.60 1.94
CA GLY A 79 10.93 5.37 3.17
C GLY A 79 12.07 5.04 4.14
N ASP A 80 12.14 5.80 5.24
CA ASP A 80 13.07 5.53 6.33
C ASP A 80 12.63 4.33 7.20
N ALA A 81 13.49 3.90 8.11
CA ALA A 81 13.25 2.74 8.97
C ALA A 81 11.96 2.87 9.80
N ALA A 82 11.65 4.06 10.28
CA ALA A 82 10.45 4.32 11.09
C ALA A 82 9.18 4.17 10.23
N PHE A 83 9.20 4.64 8.98
CA PHE A 83 8.07 4.45 8.07
C PHE A 83 7.93 2.98 7.66
N GLN A 84 9.02 2.26 7.44
CA GLN A 84 8.98 0.83 7.12
C GLN A 84 8.31 0.02 8.23
N GLU A 85 8.57 0.33 9.49
CA GLU A 85 7.90 -0.31 10.63
C GLU A 85 6.39 -0.05 10.63
N LYS A 86 5.97 1.21 10.42
CA LYS A 86 4.56 1.56 10.26
C LYS A 86 3.90 0.83 9.08
N ALA A 87 4.59 0.74 7.95
CA ALA A 87 4.10 0.07 6.75
C ALA A 87 3.92 -1.43 6.97
N HIS A 88 4.89 -2.10 7.61
CA HIS A 88 4.77 -3.52 7.97
C HIS A 88 3.55 -3.77 8.86
N LYS A 89 3.40 -3.01 9.93
CA LYS A 89 2.26 -3.14 10.83
C LYS A 89 0.93 -2.94 10.11
N ARG A 90 0.86 -1.95 9.22
CA ARG A 90 -0.34 -1.69 8.41
C ARG A 90 -0.70 -2.85 7.49
N ILE A 91 0.31 -3.50 6.90
CA ILE A 91 0.12 -4.68 6.06
C ILE A 91 -0.34 -5.88 6.89
N GLU A 92 0.23 -6.11 8.06
CA GLU A 92 -0.23 -7.16 8.98
C GLU A 92 -1.70 -6.98 9.35
N ASP A 93 -2.11 -5.74 9.65
CA ASP A 93 -3.52 -5.41 9.92
C ASP A 93 -4.42 -5.66 8.70
N LEU A 94 -3.94 -5.37 7.49
CA LEU A 94 -4.68 -5.63 6.25
C LEU A 94 -4.85 -7.13 6.00
N PHE A 95 -3.84 -7.95 6.29
CA PHE A 95 -3.93 -9.41 6.14
C PHE A 95 -5.05 -10.01 7.00
N THR A 96 -5.28 -9.45 8.18
CA THR A 96 -6.34 -9.95 9.08
C THR A 96 -7.76 -9.61 8.59
N ARG A 97 -7.89 -8.60 7.74
CA ARG A 97 -9.20 -8.08 7.26
C ARG A 97 -9.50 -8.47 5.82
N THR A 98 -8.50 -8.93 5.08
CA THR A 98 -8.61 -9.25 3.65
C THR A 98 -8.91 -10.74 3.48
N ARG A 99 -9.85 -11.07 2.59
CA ARG A 99 -10.26 -12.48 2.36
C ARG A 99 -9.23 -13.26 1.55
N ILE A 100 -8.58 -12.62 0.59
CA ILE A 100 -7.56 -13.22 -0.27
C ILE A 100 -6.38 -12.26 -0.36
N VAL A 101 -5.19 -12.76 -0.02
CA VAL A 101 -3.93 -12.02 -0.17
C VAL A 101 -3.02 -12.79 -1.12
N LEU A 102 -2.55 -12.11 -2.16
CA LEU A 102 -1.53 -12.60 -3.08
C LEU A 102 -0.26 -11.75 -2.92
N ILE A 103 0.83 -12.42 -2.62
CA ILE A 103 2.13 -11.76 -2.41
C ILE A 103 3.12 -12.32 -3.44
N ALA A 104 3.72 -11.44 -4.24
CA ALA A 104 4.89 -11.75 -5.05
C ALA A 104 6.15 -11.24 -4.32
N SER A 105 7.01 -12.14 -3.90
CA SER A 105 8.22 -11.79 -3.15
C SER A 105 9.33 -12.82 -3.32
N HIS A 106 10.58 -12.37 -3.23
CA HIS A 106 11.76 -13.23 -3.10
C HIS A 106 12.08 -13.58 -1.63
N SER A 107 11.38 -12.99 -0.68
CA SER A 107 11.57 -13.26 0.75
C SER A 107 10.83 -14.51 1.19
N THR A 108 11.56 -15.60 1.36
CA THR A 108 11.01 -16.86 1.89
C THR A 108 10.39 -16.66 3.27
N ASN A 109 11.03 -15.87 4.12
CA ASN A 109 10.54 -15.58 5.48
C ASN A 109 9.15 -14.90 5.46
N LEU A 110 8.94 -13.93 4.55
CA LEU A 110 7.65 -13.26 4.42
C LEU A 110 6.56 -14.24 3.96
N ILE A 111 6.89 -15.08 2.99
CA ILE A 111 5.96 -16.08 2.46
C ILE A 111 5.60 -17.11 3.55
N GLU A 112 6.57 -17.64 4.27
CA GLU A 112 6.35 -18.63 5.34
C GLU A 112 5.59 -18.06 6.55
N THR A 113 5.75 -16.76 6.82
CA THR A 113 5.07 -16.11 7.94
C THR A 113 3.60 -15.80 7.65
N PHE A 114 3.28 -15.37 6.43
CA PHE A 114 1.96 -14.81 6.11
C PHE A 114 1.12 -15.64 5.14
N CYS A 115 1.72 -16.58 4.42
CA CYS A 115 1.02 -17.35 3.41
C CYS A 115 0.74 -18.79 3.87
N ASN A 116 -0.34 -19.35 3.37
CA ASN A 116 -0.70 -20.76 3.57
C ASN A 116 -0.53 -21.61 2.30
N ARG A 117 -0.06 -21.00 1.22
CA ARG A 117 0.23 -21.64 -0.07
C ARG A 117 1.36 -20.91 -0.76
N ARG A 118 2.31 -21.66 -1.29
CA ARG A 118 3.45 -21.15 -2.07
C ARG A 118 3.38 -21.67 -3.50
N VAL A 119 3.53 -20.76 -4.46
CA VAL A 119 3.66 -21.07 -5.87
C VAL A 119 5.00 -20.53 -6.35
N GLU A 120 5.88 -21.40 -6.81
CA GLU A 120 7.18 -21.03 -7.39
C GLU A 120 7.05 -20.95 -8.90
N LEU A 121 7.50 -19.82 -9.45
CA LEU A 121 7.51 -19.55 -10.89
C LEU A 121 8.95 -19.58 -11.41
N GLY A 122 9.21 -20.39 -12.40
CA GLY A 122 10.47 -20.41 -13.15
C GLY A 122 10.22 -20.36 -14.64
N HIS A 123 10.94 -19.50 -15.35
CA HIS A 123 10.85 -19.34 -16.82
C HIS A 123 9.41 -19.21 -17.37
N GLY A 124 8.53 -18.52 -16.61
CA GLY A 124 7.13 -18.30 -17.00
C GLY A 124 6.21 -19.51 -16.78
N ARG A 125 6.66 -20.51 -16.04
CA ARG A 125 5.88 -21.71 -15.69
C ARG A 125 5.82 -21.92 -14.20
N VAL A 126 4.77 -22.59 -13.72
CA VAL A 126 4.70 -23.05 -12.35
C VAL A 126 5.63 -24.26 -12.20
N GLU A 127 6.66 -24.12 -11.37
CA GLU A 127 7.61 -25.19 -11.05
C GLU A 127 7.18 -25.96 -9.80
N ARG A 128 6.55 -25.27 -8.86
CA ARG A 128 6.09 -25.84 -7.61
C ARG A 128 4.81 -25.16 -7.12
N ASP A 129 3.90 -25.92 -6.56
CA ASP A 129 2.68 -25.44 -5.94
C ASP A 129 2.38 -26.32 -4.71
N GLU A 130 2.48 -25.72 -3.52
CA GLU A 130 2.33 -26.44 -2.28
C GLU A 130 1.60 -25.64 -1.20
N ARG A 131 0.93 -26.32 -0.29
CA ARG A 131 0.45 -25.74 0.98
C ARG A 131 1.58 -25.75 2.01
N ILE A 132 1.71 -24.66 2.72
CA ILE A 132 2.74 -24.47 3.75
C ILE A 132 2.11 -24.12 5.09
#